data_48ae78ab81a9e7eeb6e8cefc770fda07
#
_entry.id   48ae78ab81a9e7eeb6e8cefc770fda07
#
_cell.length_a   1.000
_cell.length_b   1.000
_cell.length_c   1.000
_cell.angle_alpha   90.00
_cell.angle_beta   90.00
_cell.angle_gamma   90.00
#
_symmetry.space_group_name_H-M   'P 1'
#
loop_
_entity.id
_entity.type
_entity.pdbx_description
1 polymer ?
#
loop_
_entity_poly.entity_id
_entity_poly.type
_entity_poly.pdbx_seq_one_letter_code
_entity_poly.pdbx_strand_id
1 'polypeptide(L)'
;MSNVTGAINNLNNTINNFESNVDVHVKEIHQSSVSVDQAASRIYDKILEFREEMEHGEQKQLAHENIIRIDQIIKEQFSNYETIRRTVMGVVRDFDINLVRNSTIQELSEELWLTSSRYWLSYALIAITAWVNDYPDVAKNALAESGRKDAIKTTLFFCLLNLRFNRMEAAKKWFYEYFKTLDPTMLQQETAVMLQAFLNGIFGKDKELEYEVIDVIDQWISIINEDAEICEELVNAYEQYIANINPQVTFNYEGIKQFCSNSQELMKSYNDVSKYQVLLQVLGGLEVEAGEQNDDNYAERVDAVLIDLISNYDAEEKDLRNQQEYFNLIVRNEGEVEKAEAQYEAEMALQNEHFNIGKQMI
;
A
#
# COMPACT_ATOMS: atom_id res chain seq x y z
N MET A 1 -85.95 -60.43 -14.36
CA MET A 1 -84.57 -60.06 -14.78
C MET A 1 -84.42 -58.56 -15.01
N SER A 2 -85.39 -57.84 -15.53
CA SER A 2 -85.29 -56.38 -15.83
C SER A 2 -84.96 -55.48 -14.61
N ASN A 3 -85.45 -55.84 -13.41
CA ASN A 3 -85.29 -55.01 -12.20
C ASN A 3 -83.85 -55.10 -11.59
N VAL A 4 -83.17 -56.20 -11.78
CA VAL A 4 -81.80 -56.41 -11.26
C VAL A 4 -80.76 -55.68 -12.16
N THR A 5 -80.98 -55.68 -13.45
CA THR A 5 -80.11 -54.95 -14.41
C THR A 5 -80.21 -53.45 -14.22
N GLY A 6 -81.39 -52.92 -13.90
CA GLY A 6 -81.56 -51.51 -13.56
C GLY A 6 -80.85 -51.10 -12.25
N ALA A 7 -80.92 -51.96 -11.25
CA ALA A 7 -80.22 -51.75 -9.96
C ALA A 7 -78.70 -51.80 -10.12
N ILE A 8 -78.19 -52.73 -10.94
CA ILE A 8 -76.75 -52.82 -11.25
C ILE A 8 -76.25 -51.53 -12.01
N ASN A 9 -76.99 -51.05 -12.98
CA ASN A 9 -76.69 -49.83 -13.72
C ASN A 9 -76.69 -48.59 -12.81
N ASN A 10 -77.64 -48.48 -11.90
CA ASN A 10 -77.71 -47.45 -10.92
C ASN A 10 -76.50 -47.49 -9.95
N LEU A 11 -76.12 -48.69 -9.50
CA LEU A 11 -74.96 -48.91 -8.67
C LEU A 11 -73.66 -48.51 -9.38
N ASN A 12 -73.45 -48.90 -10.63
CA ASN A 12 -72.33 -48.53 -11.46
C ASN A 12 -72.27 -47.01 -11.66
N ASN A 13 -73.39 -46.36 -11.92
CA ASN A 13 -73.42 -44.91 -12.05
C ASN A 13 -73.05 -44.22 -10.72
N THR A 14 -73.48 -44.75 -9.60
CA THR A 14 -73.13 -44.22 -8.28
C THR A 14 -71.64 -44.42 -7.97
N ILE A 15 -71.10 -45.60 -8.32
CA ILE A 15 -69.61 -45.83 -8.18
C ILE A 15 -68.81 -44.90 -9.06
N ASN A 16 -69.17 -44.75 -10.33
CA ASN A 16 -68.45 -43.83 -11.25
C ASN A 16 -68.55 -42.38 -10.77
N ASN A 17 -69.68 -41.94 -10.27
CA ASN A 17 -69.82 -40.62 -9.68
C ASN A 17 -68.98 -40.47 -8.40
N PHE A 18 -68.87 -41.49 -7.58
CA PHE A 18 -68.05 -41.52 -6.37
C PHE A 18 -66.56 -41.47 -6.74
N GLU A 19 -66.10 -42.28 -7.72
CA GLU A 19 -64.72 -42.24 -8.23
C GLU A 19 -64.40 -40.89 -8.77
N SER A 20 -65.25 -40.27 -9.59
CA SER A 20 -65.03 -38.91 -10.13
C SER A 20 -64.93 -37.86 -9.03
N ASN A 21 -65.76 -37.94 -7.99
CA ASN A 21 -65.70 -37.02 -6.86
C ASN A 21 -64.40 -37.20 -6.04
N VAL A 22 -64.01 -38.47 -5.81
CA VAL A 22 -62.72 -38.74 -5.12
C VAL A 22 -61.56 -38.21 -5.91
N ASP A 23 -61.53 -38.41 -7.22
CA ASP A 23 -60.48 -37.87 -8.09
C ASP A 23 -60.35 -36.30 -8.05
N VAL A 24 -61.51 -35.62 -8.01
CA VAL A 24 -61.59 -34.17 -7.86
C VAL A 24 -60.99 -33.74 -6.51
N HIS A 25 -61.42 -34.37 -5.43
CA HIS A 25 -60.90 -34.02 -4.10
C HIS A 25 -59.46 -34.40 -3.91
N VAL A 26 -58.94 -35.48 -4.49
CA VAL A 26 -57.54 -35.84 -4.47
C VAL A 26 -56.71 -34.74 -5.23
N LYS A 27 -57.18 -34.24 -6.39
CA LYS A 27 -56.56 -33.16 -7.11
C LYS A 27 -56.57 -31.86 -6.33
N GLU A 28 -57.69 -31.50 -5.68
CA GLU A 28 -57.78 -30.32 -4.81
C GLU A 28 -56.84 -30.39 -3.61
N ILE A 29 -56.73 -31.55 -2.96
CA ILE A 29 -55.78 -31.78 -1.86
C ILE A 29 -54.34 -31.66 -2.37
N HIS A 30 -54.04 -32.23 -3.53
CA HIS A 30 -52.71 -32.15 -4.12
C HIS A 30 -52.33 -30.69 -4.46
N GLN A 31 -53.22 -29.93 -5.09
CA GLN A 31 -53.04 -28.53 -5.36
C GLN A 31 -52.83 -27.70 -4.09
N SER A 32 -53.62 -27.98 -3.05
CA SER A 32 -53.49 -27.31 -1.76
C SER A 32 -52.15 -27.65 -1.09
N SER A 33 -51.69 -28.91 -1.15
CA SER A 33 -50.36 -29.32 -0.66
C SER A 33 -49.24 -28.60 -1.37
N VAL A 34 -49.28 -28.52 -2.70
CA VAL A 34 -48.26 -27.78 -3.49
C VAL A 34 -48.25 -26.29 -3.13
N SER A 35 -49.41 -25.69 -2.91
CA SER A 35 -49.48 -24.28 -2.50
C SER A 35 -48.95 -24.04 -1.11
N VAL A 36 -49.13 -24.99 -0.17
CA VAL A 36 -48.54 -24.92 1.19
C VAL A 36 -47.03 -25.07 1.13
N ASP A 37 -46.49 -26.00 0.34
CA ASP A 37 -45.06 -26.19 0.17
C ASP A 37 -44.40 -24.94 -0.44
N GLN A 38 -45.05 -24.31 -1.44
CA GLN A 38 -44.56 -23.06 -2.01
C GLN A 38 -44.60 -21.90 -1.00
N ALA A 39 -45.62 -21.83 -0.16
CA ALA A 39 -45.70 -20.82 0.88
C ALA A 39 -44.64 -21.05 1.97
N ALA A 40 -44.41 -22.29 2.36
CA ALA A 40 -43.34 -22.65 3.31
C ALA A 40 -41.95 -22.30 2.77
N SER A 41 -41.66 -22.58 1.49
CA SER A 41 -40.43 -22.20 0.84
C SER A 41 -40.21 -20.67 0.86
N ARG A 42 -41.22 -19.89 0.50
CA ARG A 42 -41.16 -18.42 0.54
C ARG A 42 -40.93 -17.87 1.94
N ILE A 43 -41.52 -18.48 2.96
CA ILE A 43 -41.29 -18.08 4.36
C ILE A 43 -39.85 -18.41 4.77
N TYR A 44 -39.36 -19.58 4.37
CA TYR A 44 -37.96 -19.96 4.65
C TYR A 44 -36.98 -19.02 4.01
N ASP A 45 -37.15 -18.69 2.73
CA ASP A 45 -36.32 -17.71 2.02
C ASP A 45 -36.31 -16.35 2.72
N LYS A 46 -37.50 -15.88 3.14
CA LYS A 46 -37.59 -14.61 3.90
C LYS A 46 -36.94 -14.66 5.28
N ILE A 47 -36.92 -15.79 5.94
CA ILE A 47 -36.22 -15.96 7.22
C ILE A 47 -34.70 -15.87 6.99
N LEU A 48 -34.20 -16.46 5.90
CA LEU A 48 -32.77 -16.35 5.54
C LEU A 48 -32.40 -14.92 5.22
N GLU A 49 -33.16 -14.22 4.37
CA GLU A 49 -32.95 -12.79 4.06
C GLU A 49 -32.93 -11.95 5.35
N PHE A 50 -33.90 -12.16 6.22
CA PHE A 50 -33.97 -11.40 7.48
C PHE A 50 -32.79 -11.69 8.42
N ARG A 51 -32.32 -12.94 8.44
CA ARG A 51 -31.14 -13.33 9.20
C ARG A 51 -29.88 -12.62 8.68
N GLU A 52 -29.70 -12.61 7.36
CA GLU A 52 -28.57 -11.90 6.72
C GLU A 52 -28.63 -10.39 7.00
N GLU A 53 -29.81 -9.77 6.87
CA GLU A 53 -30.00 -8.36 7.21
C GLU A 53 -29.67 -8.05 8.68
N MET A 54 -30.04 -8.94 9.61
CA MET A 54 -29.69 -8.78 11.02
C MET A 54 -28.19 -8.90 11.25
N GLU A 55 -27.53 -9.90 10.64
CA GLU A 55 -26.09 -10.12 10.75
C GLU A 55 -25.31 -8.92 10.19
N HIS A 56 -25.69 -8.40 9.03
CA HIS A 56 -25.12 -7.18 8.47
C HIS A 56 -25.36 -5.97 9.37
N GLY A 57 -26.54 -5.84 9.96
CA GLY A 57 -26.87 -4.78 10.92
C GLY A 57 -25.97 -4.80 12.15
N GLU A 58 -25.71 -5.99 12.71
CA GLU A 58 -24.81 -6.17 13.85
C GLU A 58 -23.35 -5.83 13.48
N GLN A 59 -22.87 -6.27 12.33
CA GLN A 59 -21.51 -5.95 11.85
C GLN A 59 -21.32 -4.45 11.61
N LYS A 60 -22.31 -3.79 11.02
CA LYS A 60 -22.31 -2.35 10.83
C LYS A 60 -22.26 -1.59 12.16
N GLN A 61 -23.02 -2.04 13.17
CA GLN A 61 -23.01 -1.43 14.49
C GLN A 61 -21.65 -1.61 15.18
N LEU A 62 -21.07 -2.80 15.15
CA LEU A 62 -19.74 -3.10 15.68
C LEU A 62 -18.65 -2.23 15.00
N ALA A 63 -18.75 -2.05 13.69
CA ALA A 63 -17.86 -1.18 12.94
C ALA A 63 -17.96 0.28 13.43
N HIS A 64 -19.17 0.80 13.62
CA HIS A 64 -19.36 2.15 14.16
C HIS A 64 -18.76 2.33 15.56
N GLU A 65 -18.95 1.37 16.45
CA GLU A 65 -18.37 1.40 17.81
C GLU A 65 -16.84 1.40 17.76
N ASN A 66 -16.25 0.60 16.86
CA ASN A 66 -14.80 0.58 16.65
C ASN A 66 -14.27 1.89 16.06
N ILE A 67 -14.97 2.50 15.10
CA ILE A 67 -14.61 3.80 14.54
C ILE A 67 -14.58 4.87 15.66
N ILE A 68 -15.61 4.92 16.50
CA ILE A 68 -15.68 5.88 17.61
C ILE A 68 -14.51 5.67 18.57
N ARG A 69 -14.22 4.41 18.93
CA ARG A 69 -13.10 4.08 19.83
C ARG A 69 -11.75 4.47 19.24
N ILE A 70 -11.52 4.16 17.95
CA ILE A 70 -10.26 4.50 17.26
C ILE A 70 -10.13 6.02 17.15
N ASP A 71 -11.19 6.73 16.78
CA ASP A 71 -11.21 8.19 16.71
C ASP A 71 -10.89 8.85 18.05
N GLN A 72 -11.38 8.28 19.14
CA GLN A 72 -11.02 8.73 20.49
C GLN A 72 -9.54 8.52 20.79
N ILE A 73 -8.97 7.35 20.47
CA ILE A 73 -7.55 7.06 20.65
C ILE A 73 -6.69 8.02 19.82
N ILE A 74 -7.07 8.25 18.55
CA ILE A 74 -6.37 9.18 17.67
C ILE A 74 -6.40 10.61 18.27
N LYS A 75 -7.53 11.06 18.74
CA LYS A 75 -7.67 12.39 19.35
C LYS A 75 -6.88 12.52 20.66
N GLU A 76 -6.82 11.48 21.47
CA GLU A 76 -6.10 11.52 22.76
C GLU A 76 -4.58 11.43 22.57
N GLN A 77 -4.12 10.62 21.62
CA GLN A 77 -2.68 10.32 21.48
C GLN A 77 -1.98 11.13 20.38
N PHE A 78 -2.68 11.48 19.30
CA PHE A 78 -2.10 12.06 18.09
C PHE A 78 -2.65 13.44 17.69
N SER A 79 -3.53 14.07 18.51
CA SER A 79 -4.10 15.38 18.17
C SER A 79 -3.03 16.45 17.93
N ASN A 80 -1.94 16.40 18.68
CA ASN A 80 -0.85 17.37 18.57
C ASN A 80 0.05 17.11 17.35
N TYR A 81 0.09 15.88 16.83
CA TYR A 81 0.92 15.51 15.67
C TYR A 81 0.50 16.28 14.41
N GLU A 82 -0.78 16.45 14.20
CA GLU A 82 -1.29 17.24 13.08
C GLU A 82 -0.88 18.73 13.18
N THR A 83 -0.94 19.29 14.40
CA THR A 83 -0.48 20.66 14.64
C THR A 83 1.01 20.80 14.37
N ILE A 84 1.81 19.84 14.78
CA ILE A 84 3.26 19.80 14.54
C ILE A 84 3.53 19.72 13.03
N ARG A 85 2.88 18.79 12.30
CA ARG A 85 3.02 18.66 10.85
C ARG A 85 2.68 19.97 10.14
N ARG A 86 1.59 20.62 10.50
CA ARG A 86 1.19 21.92 9.92
C ARG A 86 2.21 23.01 10.21
N THR A 87 2.75 23.07 11.44
CA THR A 87 3.74 24.06 11.83
C THR A 87 5.05 23.85 11.08
N VAL A 88 5.55 22.62 11.02
CA VAL A 88 6.77 22.28 10.25
C VAL A 88 6.57 22.55 8.77
N MET A 89 5.40 22.20 8.22
CA MET A 89 5.06 22.50 6.82
C MET A 89 5.05 24.02 6.55
N GLY A 90 4.54 24.83 7.47
CA GLY A 90 4.59 26.30 7.38
C GLY A 90 6.03 26.80 7.35
N VAL A 91 6.87 26.33 8.26
CA VAL A 91 8.31 26.68 8.29
C VAL A 91 9.02 26.31 6.99
N VAL A 92 8.71 25.14 6.42
CA VAL A 92 9.35 24.63 5.20
C VAL A 92 8.84 25.35 3.95
N ARG A 93 7.54 25.66 3.85
CA ARG A 93 6.96 26.31 2.66
C ARG A 93 7.27 27.80 2.56
N ASP A 94 7.06 28.52 3.64
CA ASP A 94 7.06 29.99 3.58
C ASP A 94 8.44 30.56 3.84
N PHE A 95 9.43 29.73 4.20
CA PHE A 95 10.75 30.21 4.59
C PHE A 95 10.70 31.33 5.64
N ASP A 96 9.57 31.41 6.35
CA ASP A 96 9.36 32.50 7.27
C ASP A 96 10.03 32.20 8.62
N ILE A 97 11.32 32.53 8.67
CA ILE A 97 12.09 32.53 9.91
C ILE A 97 11.37 33.33 11.01
N ASN A 98 10.48 34.26 10.65
CA ASN A 98 9.71 35.03 11.61
C ASN A 98 8.62 34.19 12.29
N LEU A 99 8.07 33.16 11.65
CA LEU A 99 7.20 32.17 12.31
C LEU A 99 7.96 31.42 13.40
N VAL A 100 9.25 31.14 13.20
CA VAL A 100 10.12 30.43 14.16
C VAL A 100 10.65 31.35 15.25
N ARG A 101 10.70 32.68 15.00
CA ARG A 101 11.16 33.68 15.99
C ARG A 101 10.07 34.17 16.94
N ASN A 102 8.81 33.86 16.72
CA ASN A 102 7.74 34.31 17.59
C ASN A 102 7.75 33.55 18.93
N SER A 103 7.57 34.31 20.03
CA SER A 103 7.47 33.79 21.41
C SER A 103 6.44 32.67 21.55
N THR A 104 5.43 32.65 20.71
CA THR A 104 4.39 31.63 20.61
C THR A 104 4.98 30.23 20.31
N ILE A 105 6.12 30.12 19.65
CA ILE A 105 6.77 28.85 19.37
C ILE A 105 7.59 28.36 20.56
N GLN A 106 8.12 29.24 21.40
CA GLN A 106 8.75 28.84 22.66
C GLN A 106 7.72 28.22 23.61
N GLU A 107 6.55 28.81 23.74
CA GLU A 107 5.45 28.26 24.53
C GLU A 107 4.94 26.94 23.93
N LEU A 108 4.78 26.87 22.59
CA LEU A 108 4.45 25.66 21.87
C LEU A 108 5.52 24.57 22.04
N SER A 109 6.80 24.91 22.07
CA SER A 109 7.86 23.91 22.21
C SER A 109 7.87 23.23 23.58
N GLU A 110 7.57 23.95 24.65
CA GLU A 110 7.45 23.37 26.00
C GLU A 110 6.21 22.49 26.12
N GLU A 111 5.08 22.93 25.59
CA GLU A 111 3.83 22.15 25.56
C GLU A 111 3.95 20.91 24.66
N LEU A 112 4.55 21.04 23.48
CA LEU A 112 4.79 19.94 22.55
C LEU A 112 5.74 18.89 23.13
N TRP A 113 6.74 19.31 23.89
CA TRP A 113 7.66 18.40 24.55
C TRP A 113 6.96 17.52 25.59
N LEU A 114 6.03 18.09 26.32
CA LEU A 114 5.26 17.36 27.33
C LEU A 114 4.19 16.45 26.72
N THR A 115 3.57 16.89 25.64
CA THR A 115 2.39 16.21 25.07
C THR A 115 2.71 15.28 23.90
N SER A 116 3.85 15.47 23.22
CA SER A 116 4.23 14.74 22.00
C SER A 116 5.62 14.11 22.10
N SER A 117 5.98 13.64 23.30
CA SER A 117 7.31 13.09 23.59
C SER A 117 7.70 11.82 22.81
N ARG A 118 6.77 11.21 22.09
CA ARG A 118 7.02 10.05 21.22
C ARG A 118 7.31 10.43 19.79
N TYR A 119 6.90 11.61 19.33
CA TYR A 119 6.93 12.02 17.93
C TYR A 119 8.28 12.64 17.55
N TRP A 120 9.00 12.03 16.61
CA TRP A 120 10.31 12.48 16.16
C TRP A 120 10.28 13.92 15.59
N LEU A 121 9.23 14.27 14.84
CA LEU A 121 9.08 15.57 14.19
C LEU A 121 8.90 16.72 15.20
N SER A 122 8.39 16.46 16.42
CA SER A 122 8.32 17.46 17.48
C SER A 122 9.70 17.90 17.92
N TYR A 123 10.61 16.95 18.08
CA TYR A 123 12.01 17.24 18.42
C TYR A 123 12.77 17.89 17.26
N ALA A 124 12.46 17.49 16.01
CA ALA A 124 13.01 18.16 14.83
C ALA A 124 12.58 19.63 14.77
N LEU A 125 11.31 19.94 15.07
CA LEU A 125 10.81 21.32 15.16
C LEU A 125 11.51 22.12 16.26
N ILE A 126 11.70 21.52 17.46
CA ILE A 126 12.43 22.14 18.57
C ILE A 126 13.89 22.41 18.16
N ALA A 127 14.53 21.47 17.47
CA ALA A 127 15.91 21.62 17.01
C ALA A 127 16.04 22.80 16.01
N ILE A 128 15.13 22.92 15.04
CA ILE A 128 15.10 24.04 14.09
C ILE A 128 14.88 25.36 14.82
N THR A 129 13.89 25.40 15.71
CA THR A 129 13.53 26.60 16.48
C THR A 129 14.68 27.06 17.34
N ALA A 130 15.31 26.15 18.07
CA ALA A 130 16.45 26.45 18.94
C ALA A 130 17.65 26.93 18.10
N TRP A 131 17.89 26.31 16.95
CA TRP A 131 18.98 26.69 16.08
C TRP A 131 18.79 28.10 15.48
N VAL A 132 17.58 28.43 15.01
CA VAL A 132 17.24 29.76 14.48
C VAL A 132 17.36 30.86 15.54
N ASN A 133 17.10 30.54 16.81
CA ASN A 133 17.18 31.47 17.94
C ASN A 133 18.55 31.46 18.65
N ASP A 134 19.56 30.82 18.08
CA ASP A 134 20.93 30.76 18.59
C ASP A 134 21.08 30.05 19.97
N TYR A 135 20.32 28.96 20.14
CA TYR A 135 20.43 28.06 21.29
C TYR A 135 21.05 26.71 20.87
N PRO A 136 22.37 26.64 20.60
CA PRO A 136 23.00 25.46 19.99
C PRO A 136 22.92 24.22 20.85
N ASP A 137 23.00 24.34 22.18
CA ASP A 137 22.92 23.21 23.10
C ASP A 137 21.52 22.57 23.11
N VAL A 138 20.47 23.41 23.09
CA VAL A 138 19.07 22.92 22.98
C VAL A 138 18.85 22.27 21.62
N ALA A 139 19.32 22.89 20.55
CA ALA A 139 19.22 22.35 19.20
C ALA A 139 19.89 20.97 19.09
N LYS A 140 21.11 20.83 19.64
CA LYS A 140 21.86 19.57 19.64
C LYS A 140 21.14 18.47 20.43
N ASN A 141 20.62 18.79 21.61
CA ASN A 141 19.89 17.83 22.44
C ASN A 141 18.56 17.39 21.77
N ALA A 142 17.81 18.35 21.23
CA ALA A 142 16.57 18.05 20.52
C ALA A 142 16.82 17.19 19.27
N LEU A 143 17.88 17.52 18.52
CA LEU A 143 18.28 16.71 17.35
C LEU A 143 18.65 15.27 17.74
N ALA A 144 19.40 15.10 18.83
CA ALA A 144 19.74 13.76 19.34
C ALA A 144 18.49 12.97 19.76
N GLU A 145 17.50 13.62 20.38
CA GLU A 145 16.24 12.99 20.73
C GLU A 145 15.40 12.65 19.49
N SER A 146 15.35 13.54 18.48
CA SER A 146 14.70 13.25 17.20
C SER A 146 15.27 11.98 16.56
N GLY A 147 16.61 11.90 16.45
CA GLY A 147 17.29 10.73 15.88
C GLY A 147 17.12 9.47 16.70
N ARG A 148 16.93 9.60 18.03
CA ARG A 148 16.63 8.44 18.90
C ARG A 148 15.22 7.90 18.67
N LYS A 149 14.27 8.76 18.30
CA LYS A 149 12.88 8.35 18.00
C LYS A 149 12.77 7.70 16.61
N ASP A 150 13.37 8.33 15.61
CA ASP A 150 13.42 7.82 14.25
C ASP A 150 14.67 8.38 13.54
N ALA A 151 15.71 7.58 13.46
CA ALA A 151 16.99 8.00 12.91
C ALA A 151 16.89 8.25 11.39
N ILE A 152 16.17 7.37 10.68
CA ILE A 152 16.03 7.44 9.22
C ILE A 152 15.26 8.69 8.81
N LYS A 153 14.09 8.92 9.41
CA LYS A 153 13.29 10.12 9.12
C LYS A 153 14.01 11.39 9.53
N THR A 154 14.72 11.38 10.65
CA THR A 154 15.46 12.56 11.12
C THR A 154 16.59 12.92 10.18
N THR A 155 17.43 11.96 9.77
CA THR A 155 18.55 12.22 8.87
C THR A 155 18.09 12.67 7.49
N LEU A 156 17.05 12.02 6.94
CA LEU A 156 16.43 12.41 5.68
C LEU A 156 15.84 13.81 5.76
N PHE A 157 15.08 14.12 6.81
CA PHE A 157 14.48 15.44 7.00
C PHE A 157 15.51 16.56 7.04
N PHE A 158 16.58 16.41 7.83
CA PHE A 158 17.62 17.44 7.89
C PHE A 158 18.47 17.51 6.61
N CYS A 159 18.63 16.42 5.88
CA CYS A 159 19.22 16.44 4.54
C CYS A 159 18.39 17.32 3.60
N LEU A 160 17.11 17.01 3.44
CA LEU A 160 16.17 17.69 2.55
C LEU A 160 15.96 19.16 2.95
N LEU A 161 15.85 19.44 4.25
CA LEU A 161 15.73 20.78 4.78
C LEU A 161 16.95 21.64 4.43
N ASN A 162 18.16 21.10 4.60
CA ASN A 162 19.39 21.83 4.26
C ASN A 162 19.56 22.03 2.74
N LEU A 163 19.14 21.07 1.91
CA LEU A 163 19.06 21.25 0.45
C LEU A 163 18.15 22.42 0.11
N ARG A 164 16.93 22.43 0.63
CA ARG A 164 15.95 23.48 0.39
C ARG A 164 16.45 24.86 0.84
N PHE A 165 17.24 24.90 1.92
CA PHE A 165 17.86 26.14 2.42
C PHE A 165 19.20 26.45 1.75
N ASN A 166 19.53 25.76 0.66
CA ASN A 166 20.76 25.92 -0.10
C ASN A 166 22.04 25.82 0.76
N ARG A 167 21.99 25.01 1.83
CA ARG A 167 23.12 24.75 2.74
C ARG A 167 23.81 23.46 2.34
N MET A 168 24.44 23.50 1.18
CA MET A 168 24.93 22.30 0.49
C MET A 168 25.87 21.44 1.35
N GLU A 169 26.83 22.05 2.06
CA GLU A 169 27.79 21.30 2.89
C GLU A 169 27.12 20.58 4.08
N ALA A 170 26.06 21.16 4.62
CA ALA A 170 25.30 20.49 5.65
C ALA A 170 24.40 19.37 5.05
N ALA A 171 23.80 19.62 3.90
CA ALA A 171 23.00 18.65 3.19
C ALA A 171 23.80 17.38 2.83
N LYS A 172 25.03 17.52 2.32
CA LYS A 172 25.94 16.41 2.02
C LYS A 172 26.20 15.52 3.24
N LYS A 173 26.52 16.14 4.39
CA LYS A 173 26.75 15.40 5.63
C LYS A 173 25.53 14.61 6.08
N TRP A 174 24.35 15.24 6.01
CA TRP A 174 23.10 14.57 6.35
C TRP A 174 22.71 13.48 5.36
N PHE A 175 23.02 13.66 4.08
CA PHE A 175 22.85 12.66 3.05
C PHE A 175 23.67 11.39 3.33
N TYR A 176 24.96 11.56 3.66
CA TYR A 176 25.81 10.45 4.05
C TYR A 176 25.32 9.73 5.29
N GLU A 177 24.95 10.46 6.36
CA GLU A 177 24.39 9.88 7.57
C GLU A 177 23.06 9.16 7.32
N TYR A 178 22.24 9.68 6.39
CA TYR A 178 21.00 9.00 5.98
C TYR A 178 21.31 7.64 5.35
N PHE A 179 22.17 7.60 4.32
CA PHE A 179 22.54 6.35 3.65
C PHE A 179 23.17 5.33 4.60
N LYS A 180 24.02 5.77 5.50
CA LYS A 180 24.65 4.92 6.51
C LYS A 180 23.66 4.33 7.52
N THR A 181 22.54 5.01 7.76
CA THR A 181 21.52 4.58 8.71
C THR A 181 20.54 3.56 8.10
N LEU A 182 20.48 3.45 6.77
CA LEU A 182 19.54 2.58 6.07
C LEU A 182 19.91 1.10 6.20
N ASP A 183 18.88 0.27 6.26
CA ASP A 183 18.98 -1.17 6.12
C ASP A 183 18.77 -1.54 4.64
N PRO A 184 19.76 -2.15 3.97
CA PRO A 184 19.66 -2.48 2.54
C PRO A 184 18.57 -3.51 2.22
N THR A 185 18.09 -4.24 3.22
CA THR A 185 17.02 -5.24 3.05
C THR A 185 15.62 -4.63 3.09
N MET A 186 15.49 -3.38 3.59
CA MET A 186 14.21 -2.69 3.79
C MET A 186 14.21 -1.27 3.20
N LEU A 187 14.81 -1.08 2.03
CA LEU A 187 14.87 0.21 1.36
C LEU A 187 13.48 0.69 0.96
N GLN A 188 13.22 1.97 1.16
CA GLN A 188 11.96 2.63 0.81
C GLN A 188 12.09 3.42 -0.50
N GLN A 189 10.96 3.83 -1.08
CA GLN A 189 10.93 4.58 -2.34
C GLN A 189 11.72 5.89 -2.28
N GLU A 190 11.71 6.55 -1.13
CA GLU A 190 12.46 7.79 -0.89
C GLU A 190 13.96 7.58 -1.09
N THR A 191 14.48 6.40 -0.73
CA THR A 191 15.90 6.06 -0.93
C THR A 191 16.28 6.06 -2.40
N ALA A 192 15.42 5.51 -3.27
CA ALA A 192 15.65 5.51 -4.71
C ALA A 192 15.64 6.93 -5.28
N VAL A 193 14.70 7.78 -4.84
CA VAL A 193 14.64 9.19 -5.24
C VAL A 193 15.91 9.93 -4.80
N MET A 194 16.38 9.71 -3.58
CA MET A 194 17.58 10.35 -3.04
C MET A 194 18.85 9.88 -3.78
N LEU A 195 18.94 8.60 -4.12
CA LEU A 195 20.05 8.07 -4.90
C LEU A 195 20.05 8.64 -6.33
N GLN A 196 18.88 8.70 -6.98
CA GLN A 196 18.75 9.32 -8.29
C GLN A 196 19.13 10.82 -8.25
N ALA A 197 18.69 11.55 -7.22
CA ALA A 197 19.05 12.95 -7.03
C ALA A 197 20.56 13.14 -6.85
N PHE A 198 21.22 12.24 -6.13
CA PHE A 198 22.68 12.24 -5.99
C PHE A 198 23.38 11.98 -7.32
N LEU A 199 22.98 10.94 -8.07
CA LEU A 199 23.55 10.60 -9.38
C LEU A 199 23.37 11.74 -10.41
N ASN A 200 22.26 12.49 -10.31
CA ASN A 200 22.01 13.66 -11.17
C ASN A 200 22.67 14.96 -10.67
N GLY A 201 23.50 14.88 -9.63
CA GLY A 201 24.36 15.99 -9.21
C GLY A 201 23.67 17.07 -8.39
N ILE A 202 22.50 16.83 -7.79
CA ILE A 202 21.81 17.80 -6.91
C ILE A 202 22.69 18.22 -5.74
N PHE A 203 23.54 17.32 -5.24
CA PHE A 203 24.52 17.61 -4.17
C PHE A 203 25.83 18.26 -4.68
N GLY A 204 25.91 18.59 -5.97
CA GLY A 204 27.12 19.08 -6.61
C GLY A 204 28.14 17.95 -6.89
N LYS A 205 29.21 18.30 -7.55
CA LYS A 205 30.32 17.37 -7.85
C LYS A 205 31.27 17.33 -6.66
N ASP A 206 31.19 16.34 -5.83
CA ASP A 206 32.03 16.15 -4.65
C ASP A 206 32.57 14.71 -4.62
N LYS A 207 33.86 14.58 -4.90
CA LYS A 207 34.51 13.26 -4.95
C LYS A 207 34.57 12.54 -3.59
N GLU A 208 34.64 13.29 -2.50
CA GLU A 208 34.69 12.73 -1.16
C GLU A 208 33.33 12.07 -0.85
N LEU A 209 32.24 12.79 -1.11
CA LEU A 209 30.90 12.25 -0.97
C LEU A 209 30.64 11.04 -1.91
N GLU A 210 31.15 11.10 -3.16
CA GLU A 210 31.05 9.98 -4.10
C GLU A 210 31.71 8.71 -3.54
N TYR A 211 32.92 8.83 -2.98
CA TYR A 211 33.60 7.68 -2.36
C TYR A 211 32.88 7.16 -1.12
N GLU A 212 32.37 8.04 -0.27
CA GLU A 212 31.63 7.67 0.93
C GLU A 212 30.34 6.92 0.57
N VAL A 213 29.60 7.38 -0.43
CA VAL A 213 28.36 6.72 -0.90
C VAL A 213 28.66 5.36 -1.54
N ILE A 214 29.71 5.27 -2.36
CA ILE A 214 30.14 4.00 -2.96
C ILE A 214 30.52 2.99 -1.88
N ASP A 215 31.24 3.41 -0.84
CA ASP A 215 31.62 2.54 0.27
C ASP A 215 30.38 1.97 1.01
N VAL A 216 29.35 2.80 1.22
CA VAL A 216 28.07 2.36 1.81
C VAL A 216 27.37 1.36 0.89
N ILE A 217 27.33 1.61 -0.41
CA ILE A 217 26.70 0.70 -1.39
C ILE A 217 27.45 -0.63 -1.44
N ASP A 218 28.77 -0.62 -1.41
CA ASP A 218 29.59 -1.83 -1.38
C ASP A 218 29.32 -2.67 -0.10
N GLN A 219 29.14 -1.99 1.04
CA GLN A 219 28.71 -2.65 2.28
C GLN A 219 27.30 -3.26 2.14
N TRP A 220 26.35 -2.56 1.53
CA TRP A 220 25.01 -3.09 1.27
C TRP A 220 25.02 -4.33 0.38
N ILE A 221 25.80 -4.28 -0.70
CA ILE A 221 25.98 -5.44 -1.60
C ILE A 221 26.55 -6.63 -0.82
N SER A 222 27.51 -6.39 0.08
CA SER A 222 28.07 -7.45 0.92
C SER A 222 27.03 -8.05 1.86
N ILE A 223 26.23 -7.24 2.53
CA ILE A 223 25.13 -7.68 3.42
C ILE A 223 24.10 -8.51 2.64
N ILE A 224 23.67 -8.03 1.47
CA ILE A 224 22.70 -8.72 0.63
C ILE A 224 23.26 -10.07 0.15
N ASN A 225 24.54 -10.12 -0.24
CA ASN A 225 25.18 -11.34 -0.71
C ASN A 225 25.39 -12.39 0.40
N GLU A 226 25.44 -11.99 1.65
CA GLU A 226 25.54 -12.90 2.80
C GLU A 226 24.19 -13.53 3.17
N ASP A 227 23.08 -12.91 2.77
CA ASP A 227 21.72 -13.41 3.02
C ASP A 227 21.23 -14.26 1.84
N ALA A 228 21.24 -15.59 2.03
CA ALA A 228 20.85 -16.54 1.00
C ALA A 228 19.36 -16.42 0.60
N GLU A 229 18.47 -16.03 1.51
CA GLU A 229 17.03 -15.89 1.25
C GLU A 229 16.77 -14.68 0.35
N ILE A 230 17.40 -13.54 0.66
CA ILE A 230 17.30 -12.32 -0.15
C ILE A 230 17.92 -12.54 -1.54
N CYS A 231 19.08 -13.23 -1.60
CA CYS A 231 19.69 -13.58 -2.89
C CYS A 231 18.77 -14.45 -3.76
N GLU A 232 18.09 -15.42 -3.16
CA GLU A 232 17.16 -16.29 -3.88
C GLU A 232 15.92 -15.50 -4.36
N GLU A 233 15.37 -14.59 -3.55
CA GLU A 233 14.28 -13.72 -3.95
C GLU A 233 14.68 -12.79 -5.10
N LEU A 234 15.86 -12.17 -5.05
CA LEU A 234 16.40 -11.34 -6.12
C LEU A 234 16.59 -12.13 -7.42
N VAL A 235 17.20 -13.32 -7.35
CA VAL A 235 17.37 -14.20 -8.51
C VAL A 235 16.02 -14.56 -9.12
N ASN A 236 15.04 -14.92 -8.30
CA ASN A 236 13.69 -15.24 -8.77
C ASN A 236 13.00 -14.03 -9.43
N ALA A 237 13.18 -12.82 -8.88
CA ALA A 237 12.65 -11.60 -9.46
C ALA A 237 13.28 -11.30 -10.83
N TYR A 238 14.60 -11.43 -10.95
CA TYR A 238 15.30 -11.26 -12.22
C TYR A 238 14.93 -12.33 -13.24
N GLU A 239 14.79 -13.60 -12.83
CA GLU A 239 14.34 -14.68 -13.72
C GLU A 239 12.92 -14.41 -14.26
N GLN A 240 12.00 -13.93 -13.42
CA GLN A 240 10.66 -13.55 -13.83
C GLN A 240 10.69 -12.36 -14.81
N TYR A 241 11.51 -11.36 -14.52
CA TYR A 241 11.68 -10.22 -15.43
C TYR A 241 12.19 -10.68 -16.79
N ILE A 242 13.28 -11.46 -16.84
CA ILE A 242 13.85 -11.99 -18.09
C ILE A 242 12.84 -12.88 -18.82
N ALA A 243 12.05 -13.67 -18.09
CA ALA A 243 11.00 -14.50 -18.70
C ALA A 243 9.93 -13.65 -19.41
N ASN A 244 9.60 -12.48 -18.87
CA ASN A 244 8.59 -11.56 -19.38
C ASN A 244 9.11 -10.62 -20.48
N ILE A 245 10.42 -10.56 -20.73
CA ILE A 245 10.98 -9.78 -21.85
C ILE A 245 10.47 -10.36 -23.16
N ASN A 246 9.81 -9.52 -23.97
CA ASN A 246 9.42 -9.89 -25.32
C ASN A 246 10.63 -9.83 -26.25
N PRO A 247 10.99 -10.94 -26.92
CA PRO A 247 12.10 -10.94 -27.88
C PRO A 247 11.77 -9.97 -29.03
N GLN A 248 12.72 -9.13 -29.42
CA GLN A 248 12.56 -8.19 -30.52
C GLN A 248 12.31 -8.89 -31.87
N VAL A 249 12.73 -10.14 -31.98
CA VAL A 249 12.58 -10.96 -33.19
C VAL A 249 12.10 -12.34 -32.81
N THR A 250 10.89 -12.69 -33.19
CA THR A 250 10.39 -14.07 -33.12
C THR A 250 10.89 -14.85 -34.34
N PHE A 251 11.85 -15.72 -34.15
CA PHE A 251 12.35 -16.60 -35.20
C PHE A 251 11.36 -17.75 -35.42
N ASN A 252 10.68 -17.71 -36.56
CA ASN A 252 9.82 -18.81 -37.01
C ASN A 252 10.33 -19.35 -38.34
N TYR A 253 11.44 -20.07 -38.31
CA TYR A 253 11.99 -20.70 -39.49
C TYR A 253 11.31 -22.04 -39.75
N GLU A 254 10.40 -22.11 -40.73
CA GLU A 254 9.75 -23.36 -41.13
C GLU A 254 10.76 -24.43 -41.60
N GLY A 255 11.88 -24.02 -42.21
CA GLY A 255 12.96 -24.92 -42.60
C GLY A 255 13.63 -25.65 -41.45
N ILE A 256 13.74 -25.01 -40.28
CA ILE A 256 14.29 -25.66 -39.05
C ILE A 256 13.32 -26.73 -38.56
N LYS A 257 12.01 -26.47 -38.60
CA LYS A 257 10.98 -27.45 -38.20
C LYS A 257 10.99 -28.70 -39.08
N GLN A 258 11.32 -28.56 -40.36
CA GLN A 258 11.32 -29.69 -41.31
C GLN A 258 12.58 -30.54 -41.28
N PHE A 259 13.74 -29.95 -40.98
CA PHE A 259 15.04 -30.62 -41.15
C PHE A 259 15.79 -30.90 -39.82
N CYS A 260 15.37 -30.33 -38.69
CA CYS A 260 16.01 -30.54 -37.42
C CYS A 260 15.09 -31.27 -36.44
N SER A 261 15.59 -32.42 -35.90
CA SER A 261 14.85 -33.16 -34.89
C SER A 261 14.72 -32.38 -33.54
N ASN A 262 15.63 -31.43 -33.28
CA ASN A 262 15.66 -30.59 -32.08
C ASN A 262 15.12 -29.16 -32.34
N SER A 263 14.24 -29.02 -33.32
CA SER A 263 13.76 -27.70 -33.77
C SER A 263 13.14 -26.85 -32.65
N GLN A 264 12.45 -27.47 -31.70
CA GLN A 264 11.82 -26.76 -30.58
C GLN A 264 12.85 -26.23 -29.57
N GLU A 265 13.86 -27.01 -29.21
CA GLU A 265 14.96 -26.59 -28.32
C GLU A 265 15.78 -25.46 -28.97
N LEU A 266 16.06 -25.59 -30.27
CA LEU A 266 16.83 -24.60 -31.01
C LEU A 266 16.08 -23.25 -31.08
N MET A 267 14.77 -23.28 -31.29
CA MET A 267 13.94 -22.08 -31.33
C MET A 267 13.82 -21.44 -29.94
N LYS A 268 13.71 -22.25 -28.89
CA LYS A 268 13.71 -21.75 -27.52
C LYS A 268 15.04 -21.07 -27.20
N SER A 269 16.16 -21.71 -27.47
CA SER A 269 17.50 -21.14 -27.24
C SER A 269 17.73 -19.85 -28.03
N TYR A 270 17.22 -19.76 -29.24
CA TYR A 270 17.30 -18.54 -30.05
C TYR A 270 16.48 -17.38 -29.47
N ASN A 271 15.27 -17.67 -28.98
CA ASN A 271 14.44 -16.68 -28.29
C ASN A 271 15.08 -16.22 -26.99
N ASP A 272 15.71 -17.14 -26.24
CA ASP A 272 16.44 -16.81 -25.02
C ASP A 272 17.65 -15.91 -25.33
N VAL A 273 18.42 -16.20 -26.40
CA VAL A 273 19.51 -15.30 -26.85
C VAL A 273 19.00 -13.92 -27.22
N SER A 274 17.83 -13.83 -27.91
CA SER A 274 17.22 -12.54 -28.25
C SER A 274 16.80 -11.75 -27.01
N LYS A 275 16.31 -12.41 -25.96
CA LYS A 275 16.02 -11.77 -24.67
C LYS A 275 17.29 -11.22 -24.02
N TYR A 276 18.39 -11.96 -24.02
CA TYR A 276 19.68 -11.49 -23.50
C TYR A 276 20.22 -10.28 -24.26
N GLN A 277 19.96 -10.18 -25.56
CA GLN A 277 20.34 -8.98 -26.33
C GLN A 277 19.55 -7.75 -25.88
N VAL A 278 18.25 -7.89 -25.61
CA VAL A 278 17.44 -6.80 -25.03
C VAL A 278 17.97 -6.40 -23.66
N LEU A 279 18.29 -7.40 -22.82
CA LEU A 279 18.87 -7.14 -21.50
C LEU A 279 20.20 -6.38 -21.58
N LEU A 280 21.09 -6.77 -22.51
CA LEU A 280 22.35 -6.05 -22.73
C LEU A 280 22.13 -4.61 -23.22
N GLN A 281 21.11 -4.35 -24.02
CA GLN A 281 20.76 -3.00 -24.42
C GLN A 281 20.23 -2.17 -23.25
N VAL A 282 19.42 -2.77 -22.38
CA VAL A 282 18.93 -2.12 -21.14
C VAL A 282 20.11 -1.82 -20.22
N LEU A 283 20.99 -2.78 -19.99
CA LEU A 283 22.17 -2.61 -19.13
C LEU A 283 23.18 -1.62 -19.72
N GLY A 284 23.38 -1.61 -21.06
CA GLY A 284 24.22 -0.63 -21.75
C GLY A 284 23.60 0.77 -21.79
N GLY A 285 22.27 0.88 -21.71
CA GLY A 285 21.57 2.15 -21.52
C GLY A 285 21.61 2.67 -20.08
N LEU A 286 21.99 1.80 -19.13
CA LEU A 286 22.28 2.16 -17.75
C LEU A 286 23.72 2.72 -17.57
N GLU A 287 24.59 2.69 -18.60
CA GLU A 287 25.72 3.62 -18.66
C GLU A 287 25.12 5.03 -18.72
N VAL A 288 24.79 5.54 -17.55
CA VAL A 288 24.32 6.89 -17.34
C VAL A 288 25.42 7.78 -17.89
N GLU A 289 25.23 8.30 -19.10
CA GLU A 289 25.81 9.58 -19.41
C GLU A 289 25.38 10.48 -18.24
N ALA A 290 26.32 10.83 -17.39
CA ALA A 290 26.19 11.91 -16.43
C ALA A 290 26.00 13.19 -17.24
N GLY A 291 24.90 13.30 -17.92
CA GLY A 291 24.53 14.29 -18.90
C GLY A 291 23.27 14.98 -18.45
N GLU A 292 23.41 16.26 -18.18
CA GLU A 292 22.47 17.34 -18.53
C GLU A 292 20.98 16.97 -18.71
N GLN A 293 20.41 16.10 -17.82
CA GLN A 293 18.97 15.94 -17.75
C GLN A 293 18.44 16.90 -16.68
N ASN A 294 17.59 17.80 -17.14
CA ASN A 294 16.82 18.81 -16.41
C ASN A 294 16.85 18.68 -14.88
N ASP A 295 17.70 19.47 -14.24
CA ASP A 295 17.80 19.64 -12.78
C ASP A 295 16.44 19.95 -12.13
N ASP A 296 15.53 20.60 -12.85
CA ASP A 296 14.23 21.04 -12.34
C ASP A 296 13.33 19.86 -11.90
N ASN A 297 13.32 18.75 -12.64
CA ASN A 297 12.43 17.61 -12.34
C ASN A 297 12.87 16.85 -11.07
N TYR A 298 14.17 16.73 -10.81
CA TYR A 298 14.66 16.06 -9.60
C TYR A 298 14.54 16.92 -8.35
N ALA A 299 14.71 18.23 -8.48
CA ALA A 299 14.49 19.17 -7.39
C ALA A 299 13.04 19.13 -6.91
N GLU A 300 12.08 19.10 -7.84
CA GLU A 300 10.65 18.94 -7.51
C GLU A 300 10.35 17.60 -6.82
N ARG A 301 10.96 16.50 -7.28
CA ARG A 301 10.81 15.17 -6.66
C ARG A 301 11.39 15.13 -5.25
N VAL A 302 12.55 15.72 -5.03
CA VAL A 302 13.18 15.85 -3.70
C VAL A 302 12.33 16.69 -2.76
N ASP A 303 11.76 17.80 -3.26
CA ASP A 303 10.81 18.62 -2.50
C ASP A 303 9.52 17.84 -2.17
N ALA A 304 9.02 17.02 -3.08
CA ALA A 304 7.88 16.14 -2.82
C ALA A 304 8.18 15.15 -1.69
N VAL A 305 9.37 14.52 -1.67
CA VAL A 305 9.78 13.63 -0.58
C VAL A 305 9.78 14.35 0.77
N LEU A 306 10.25 15.62 0.82
CA LEU A 306 10.20 16.40 2.07
C LEU A 306 8.76 16.67 2.53
N ILE A 307 7.88 17.01 1.61
CA ILE A 307 6.47 17.26 1.90
C ILE A 307 5.79 15.98 2.41
N ASP A 308 6.03 14.88 1.74
CA ASP A 308 5.49 13.57 2.11
C ASP A 308 6.01 13.12 3.47
N LEU A 309 7.30 13.26 3.74
CA LEU A 309 7.91 12.93 5.01
C LEU A 309 7.30 13.70 6.19
N ILE A 310 6.94 14.97 5.98
CA ILE A 310 6.27 15.80 7.01
C ILE A 310 4.79 15.43 7.14
N SER A 311 4.12 15.14 6.01
CA SER A 311 2.67 14.95 5.96
C SER A 311 2.24 13.54 6.35
N ASN A 312 3.08 12.54 6.11
CA ASN A 312 2.77 11.15 6.36
C ASN A 312 2.60 10.85 7.86
N TYR A 313 1.71 9.93 8.13
CA TYR A 313 1.48 9.45 9.49
C TYR A 313 2.65 8.58 9.95
N ASP A 314 2.98 8.63 11.25
CA ASP A 314 3.88 7.63 11.85
C ASP A 314 3.23 6.26 11.90
N ALA A 315 4.03 5.20 12.00
CA ALA A 315 3.57 3.82 11.94
C ALA A 315 2.40 3.55 12.91
N GLU A 316 2.50 3.99 14.16
CA GLU A 316 1.46 3.81 15.17
C GLU A 316 0.15 4.53 14.80
N GLU A 317 0.23 5.76 14.26
CA GLU A 317 -0.94 6.53 13.80
C GLU A 317 -1.51 5.91 12.53
N LYS A 318 -0.65 5.49 11.60
CA LYS A 318 -1.03 4.87 10.33
C LYS A 318 -1.81 3.58 10.55
N ASP A 319 -1.38 2.73 11.48
CA ASP A 319 -2.08 1.47 11.80
C ASP A 319 -3.50 1.73 12.31
N LEU A 320 -3.67 2.72 13.19
CA LEU A 320 -5.00 3.09 13.68
C LEU A 320 -5.88 3.67 12.57
N ARG A 321 -5.32 4.48 11.68
CA ARG A 321 -6.06 5.05 10.54
C ARG A 321 -6.42 3.99 9.51
N ASN A 322 -5.56 3.02 9.27
CA ASN A 322 -5.85 1.88 8.42
C ASN A 322 -6.98 1.04 9.00
N GLN A 323 -6.96 0.78 10.32
CA GLN A 323 -8.07 0.10 10.99
C GLN A 323 -9.37 0.92 10.89
N GLN A 324 -9.30 2.23 11.06
CA GLN A 324 -10.46 3.11 10.93
C GLN A 324 -11.05 3.04 9.52
N GLU A 325 -10.21 3.04 8.48
CA GLU A 325 -10.67 2.93 7.09
C GLU A 325 -11.29 1.56 6.80
N TYR A 326 -10.71 0.48 7.31
CA TYR A 326 -11.33 -0.85 7.22
C TYR A 326 -12.74 -0.87 7.80
N PHE A 327 -12.95 -0.32 9.01
CA PHE A 327 -14.29 -0.24 9.60
C PHE A 327 -15.21 0.73 8.83
N ASN A 328 -14.69 1.81 8.26
CA ASN A 328 -15.45 2.67 7.36
C ASN A 328 -15.95 1.93 6.12
N LEU A 329 -15.13 1.03 5.55
CA LEU A 329 -15.52 0.20 4.42
C LEU A 329 -16.66 -0.77 4.80
N ILE A 330 -16.62 -1.37 5.99
CA ILE A 330 -17.74 -2.20 6.49
C ILE A 330 -19.02 -1.38 6.57
N VAL A 331 -18.96 -0.16 7.10
CA VAL A 331 -20.13 0.73 7.18
C VAL A 331 -20.65 1.13 5.78
N ARG A 332 -19.75 1.48 4.86
CA ARG A 332 -20.11 1.84 3.47
C ARG A 332 -20.73 0.68 2.70
N ASN A 333 -20.30 -0.56 3.00
CA ASN A 333 -20.85 -1.78 2.43
C ASN A 333 -22.01 -2.35 3.25
N GLU A 334 -22.71 -1.52 4.03
CA GLU A 334 -23.92 -1.87 4.79
C GLU A 334 -23.76 -3.10 5.73
N GLY A 335 -22.53 -3.41 6.16
CA GLY A 335 -22.19 -4.54 7.02
C GLY A 335 -21.74 -5.81 6.30
N GLU A 336 -21.64 -5.80 4.98
CA GLU A 336 -21.07 -6.89 4.18
C GLU A 336 -19.55 -6.94 4.37
N VAL A 337 -19.07 -7.73 5.34
CA VAL A 337 -17.67 -7.83 5.74
C VAL A 337 -16.77 -8.33 4.60
N GLU A 338 -17.18 -9.38 3.90
CA GLU A 338 -16.41 -9.98 2.80
C GLU A 338 -16.14 -8.97 1.67
N LYS A 339 -17.12 -8.13 1.38
CA LYS A 339 -17.00 -7.09 0.36
C LYS A 339 -16.10 -5.94 0.80
N ALA A 340 -16.19 -5.57 2.08
CA ALA A 340 -15.32 -4.56 2.68
C ALA A 340 -13.85 -5.03 2.72
N GLU A 341 -13.61 -6.31 3.05
CA GLU A 341 -12.30 -6.94 3.08
C GLU A 341 -11.65 -6.96 1.69
N ALA A 342 -12.38 -7.40 0.67
CA ALA A 342 -11.90 -7.39 -0.71
C ALA A 342 -11.54 -5.98 -1.21
N GLN A 343 -12.32 -4.95 -0.84
CA GLN A 343 -12.01 -3.56 -1.18
C GLN A 343 -10.78 -3.06 -0.43
N TYR A 344 -10.66 -3.39 0.86
CA TYR A 344 -9.51 -3.01 1.67
C TYR A 344 -8.21 -3.63 1.14
N GLU A 345 -8.23 -4.92 0.80
CA GLU A 345 -7.08 -5.60 0.20
C GLU A 345 -6.69 -4.99 -1.13
N ALA A 346 -7.67 -4.62 -1.98
CA ALA A 346 -7.39 -3.96 -3.25
C ALA A 346 -6.77 -2.57 -3.07
N GLU A 347 -7.25 -1.77 -2.10
CA GLU A 347 -6.68 -0.46 -1.77
C GLU A 347 -5.27 -0.59 -1.21
N MET A 348 -5.03 -1.57 -0.32
CA MET A 348 -3.70 -1.85 0.23
C MET A 348 -2.72 -2.38 -0.83
N ALA A 349 -3.18 -3.22 -1.76
CA ALA A 349 -2.37 -3.70 -2.87
C ALA A 349 -1.93 -2.55 -3.78
N LEU A 350 -2.82 -1.61 -4.11
CA LEU A 350 -2.49 -0.41 -4.90
C LEU A 350 -1.46 0.47 -4.17
N GLN A 351 -1.59 0.66 -2.85
CA GLN A 351 -0.59 1.39 -2.07
C GLN A 351 0.76 0.67 -2.06
N ASN A 352 0.78 -0.66 -1.96
CA ASN A 352 2.00 -1.47 -1.94
C ASN A 352 2.64 -1.63 -3.33
N GLU A 353 1.88 -1.57 -4.42
CA GLU A 353 2.46 -1.54 -5.79
C GLU A 353 3.35 -0.32 -6.01
N HIS A 354 3.04 0.81 -5.39
CA HIS A 354 3.91 1.98 -5.41
C HIS A 354 5.17 1.81 -4.55
N PHE A 355 5.21 0.85 -3.62
CA PHE A 355 6.32 0.60 -2.70
C PHE A 355 7.31 -0.49 -3.14
N ASN A 356 7.05 -1.22 -4.22
CA ASN A 356 7.95 -2.28 -4.65
C ASN A 356 9.08 -1.74 -5.52
N ILE A 357 10.13 -1.20 -4.87
CA ILE A 357 11.33 -0.67 -5.53
C ILE A 357 11.97 -1.71 -6.47
N GLY A 358 11.93 -2.98 -6.11
CA GLY A 358 12.42 -4.06 -6.97
C GLY A 358 11.72 -4.15 -8.31
N LYS A 359 10.42 -3.82 -8.38
CA LYS A 359 9.66 -3.75 -9.64
C LYS A 359 9.86 -2.44 -10.43
N GLN A 360 10.25 -1.35 -9.77
CA GLN A 360 10.48 -0.06 -10.42
C GLN A 360 11.95 0.14 -10.87
N MET A 361 12.90 -0.60 -10.30
CA MET A 361 14.31 -0.58 -10.72
C MET A 361 14.61 -1.61 -11.84
N ILE A 362 13.65 -2.40 -12.24
CA ILE A 362 13.69 -3.31 -13.38
C ILE A 362 12.77 -2.76 -14.49
#